data_577570445de92d8aba4d795d5959968e
#
_entry.id   577570445de92d8aba4d795d5959968e
#
_cell.length_a   1.000
_cell.length_b   1.000
_cell.length_c   1.000
_cell.angle_alpha   90.00
_cell.angle_beta   90.00
_cell.angle_gamma   90.00
#
_symmetry.space_group_name_H-M   'P 1'
#
loop_
_entity.id
_entity.type
_entity.pdbx_description
1 polymer ?
#
loop_
_entity_poly.entity_id
_entity_poly.type
_entity_poly.pdbx_seq_one_letter_code
_entity_poly.pdbx_strand_id
1 'polypeptide(L)'
;MIVMKFGGSSVADATCMREVAALVAEALPEAPLVVLSATARTTDTLFEAARKAEQGDLGAALALHRGLLQRHRGIAGELFPDGLPEELDNALVELGGELDLLLRGVALLKELSPRSMDAIASIGERLSTRIVAALLGAPWVDARTVMRTDDQFGAAQPQTREVAALADRLLRPLLGTDRAVVTQGYIGANARGLTTTLGRGGSDYSAALFGAALGARDIQIWTDVEGVLTCDPRVVPEAQPIPELSFAEAAELAAFGAKVLHPATIQPAVEAGIPVTVRHTRVPHGRFTTIAAEVHSGRPITALASRGPVTVLTVTSANMLNQSGFLASLFQVFAQHRISVDLIATAEVSVSLTVDADAPLEDLLADLSAFATVGIARDRTIVAIVGEQLKLTPGVTGRCFGALRDINVEMISMGANEINLSFVVKEEDAKAALQALHPVLEAGLDPDGGRP
;
A
#
# COMPACT_ATOMS: atom_id res chain seq x y z
N MET A 1 -12.36 -11.01 18.46
CA MET A 1 -11.19 -11.46 17.69
C MET A 1 -10.47 -10.27 17.05
N ILE A 2 -9.20 -10.41 16.73
CA ILE A 2 -8.41 -9.43 16.00
C ILE A 2 -7.84 -10.06 14.71
N VAL A 3 -7.45 -9.23 13.76
CA VAL A 3 -6.66 -9.66 12.60
C VAL A 3 -5.24 -9.10 12.75
N MET A 4 -4.24 -9.97 12.65
CA MET A 4 -2.82 -9.58 12.69
C MET A 4 -2.21 -9.85 11.31
N LYS A 5 -1.88 -8.80 10.57
CA LYS A 5 -1.20 -8.94 9.28
C LYS A 5 0.28 -8.65 9.42
N PHE A 6 1.11 -9.54 8.92
CA PHE A 6 2.57 -9.36 8.89
C PHE A 6 3.09 -9.27 7.46
N GLY A 7 3.88 -8.22 7.18
CA GLY A 7 4.52 -8.01 5.89
C GLY A 7 5.70 -8.95 5.64
N GLY A 8 6.21 -8.93 4.41
CA GLY A 8 7.32 -9.80 4.02
C GLY A 8 8.63 -9.57 4.80
N SER A 9 8.88 -8.34 5.25
CA SER A 9 10.02 -8.02 6.14
C SER A 9 9.87 -8.63 7.53
N SER A 10 8.64 -8.76 8.02
CA SER A 10 8.33 -9.37 9.33
C SER A 10 8.47 -10.90 9.34
N VAL A 11 8.53 -11.55 8.17
CA VAL A 11 8.69 -12.99 8.01
C VAL A 11 9.90 -13.35 7.14
N ALA A 12 10.91 -12.48 7.09
CA ALA A 12 12.04 -12.58 6.16
C ALA A 12 12.93 -13.80 6.41
N ASP A 13 13.10 -14.19 7.66
CA ASP A 13 13.98 -15.27 8.12
C ASP A 13 13.42 -15.95 9.40
N ALA A 14 14.15 -16.92 9.91
CA ALA A 14 13.75 -17.68 11.10
C ALA A 14 13.65 -16.81 12.36
N THR A 15 14.50 -15.80 12.51
CA THR A 15 14.47 -14.87 13.65
C THR A 15 13.20 -14.02 13.62
N CYS A 16 12.92 -13.44 12.45
CA CYS A 16 11.67 -12.67 12.25
C CYS A 16 10.42 -13.54 12.49
N MET A 17 10.41 -14.79 12.03
CA MET A 17 9.26 -15.69 12.27
C MET A 17 9.10 -16.06 13.75
N ARG A 18 10.18 -16.18 14.53
CA ARG A 18 10.10 -16.36 16.00
C ARG A 18 9.52 -15.12 16.68
N GLU A 19 9.92 -13.91 16.24
CA GLU A 19 9.34 -12.65 16.73
C GLU A 19 7.84 -12.60 16.44
N VAL A 20 7.41 -12.94 15.22
CA VAL A 20 5.98 -13.05 14.89
C VAL A 20 5.26 -14.08 15.78
N ALA A 21 5.87 -15.24 15.99
CA ALA A 21 5.26 -16.27 16.84
C ALA A 21 5.07 -15.80 18.29
N ALA A 22 6.03 -15.05 18.84
CA ALA A 22 5.92 -14.46 20.17
C ALA A 22 4.76 -13.45 20.25
N LEU A 23 4.64 -12.54 19.26
CA LEU A 23 3.55 -11.57 19.17
C LEU A 23 2.17 -12.24 19.07
N VAL A 24 2.08 -13.29 18.26
CA VAL A 24 0.83 -14.05 18.12
C VAL A 24 0.49 -14.78 19.44
N ALA A 25 1.50 -15.33 20.14
CA ALA A 25 1.29 -15.99 21.44
C ALA A 25 0.75 -15.01 22.50
N GLU A 26 1.26 -13.78 22.56
CA GLU A 26 0.73 -12.72 23.42
C GLU A 26 -0.72 -12.35 23.08
N ALA A 27 -1.08 -12.42 21.80
CA ALA A 27 -2.38 -12.05 21.29
C ALA A 27 -3.43 -13.19 21.34
N LEU A 28 -3.10 -14.41 21.77
CA LEU A 28 -4.04 -15.55 21.83
C LEU A 28 -5.37 -15.24 22.52
N PRO A 29 -5.41 -14.50 23.67
CA PRO A 29 -6.67 -14.16 24.30
C PRO A 29 -7.63 -13.35 23.43
N GLU A 30 -7.12 -12.73 22.37
CA GLU A 30 -7.88 -11.93 21.41
C GLU A 30 -8.39 -12.75 20.21
N ALA A 31 -8.17 -14.06 20.20
CA ALA A 31 -8.52 -14.97 19.10
C ALA A 31 -7.98 -14.48 17.73
N PRO A 32 -6.65 -14.42 17.52
CA PRO A 32 -6.05 -13.78 16.34
C PRO A 32 -6.22 -14.61 15.07
N LEU A 33 -6.66 -13.95 14.00
CA LEU A 33 -6.46 -14.40 12.62
C LEU A 33 -5.16 -13.80 12.09
N VAL A 34 -4.18 -14.64 11.77
CA VAL A 34 -2.87 -14.24 11.29
C VAL A 34 -2.84 -14.27 9.78
N VAL A 35 -2.65 -13.13 9.15
CA VAL A 35 -2.56 -12.96 7.68
C VAL A 35 -1.11 -12.64 7.32
N LEU A 36 -0.49 -13.48 6.48
CA LEU A 36 0.93 -13.33 6.16
C LEU A 36 1.15 -13.07 4.67
N SER A 37 2.15 -12.24 4.39
CA SER A 37 2.73 -12.10 3.06
C SER A 37 3.79 -13.19 2.81
N ALA A 38 4.25 -13.30 1.56
CA ALA A 38 5.46 -14.05 1.22
C ALA A 38 6.67 -13.49 1.99
N THR A 39 7.71 -14.31 2.20
CA THR A 39 8.99 -13.82 2.78
C THR A 39 9.60 -12.76 1.88
N ALA A 40 10.37 -11.83 2.45
CA ALA A 40 10.99 -10.72 1.70
C ALA A 40 11.66 -11.18 0.39
N ARG A 41 11.45 -10.43 -0.70
CA ARG A 41 11.95 -10.68 -2.06
C ARG A 41 11.44 -11.96 -2.74
N THR A 42 10.57 -12.74 -2.12
CA THR A 42 10.05 -13.98 -2.72
C THR A 42 9.23 -13.71 -3.96
N THR A 43 8.30 -12.75 -3.88
CA THR A 43 7.42 -12.38 -5.00
C THR A 43 8.22 -11.87 -6.20
N ASP A 44 9.24 -11.03 -5.96
CA ASP A 44 10.14 -10.55 -7.02
C ASP A 44 10.89 -11.70 -7.69
N THR A 45 11.42 -12.65 -6.89
CA THR A 45 12.12 -13.83 -7.39
C THR A 45 11.20 -14.73 -8.23
N LEU A 46 9.94 -14.90 -7.80
CA LEU A 46 8.94 -15.66 -8.54
C LEU A 46 8.60 -15.01 -9.88
N PHE A 47 8.42 -13.68 -9.89
CA PHE A 47 8.20 -12.92 -11.12
C PHE A 47 9.40 -12.99 -12.07
N GLU A 48 10.62 -12.91 -11.55
CA GLU A 48 11.83 -13.06 -12.34
C GLU A 48 11.93 -14.47 -12.94
N ALA A 49 11.70 -15.51 -12.14
CA ALA A 49 11.70 -16.89 -12.62
C ALA A 49 10.66 -17.12 -13.73
N ALA A 50 9.45 -16.57 -13.58
CA ALA A 50 8.41 -16.66 -14.58
C ALA A 50 8.79 -15.99 -15.90
N ARG A 51 9.39 -14.77 -15.84
CA ARG A 51 9.87 -14.05 -17.03
C ARG A 51 11.03 -14.76 -17.71
N LYS A 52 11.95 -15.37 -16.95
CA LYS A 52 13.04 -16.19 -17.51
C LYS A 52 12.48 -17.42 -18.24
N ALA A 53 11.49 -18.08 -17.65
CA ALA A 53 10.81 -19.20 -18.30
C ALA A 53 10.13 -18.76 -19.61
N GLU A 54 9.40 -17.65 -19.63
CA GLU A 54 8.76 -17.08 -20.83
C GLU A 54 9.77 -16.80 -21.95
N GLN A 55 10.95 -16.28 -21.58
CA GLN A 55 12.05 -16.03 -22.52
C GLN A 55 12.73 -17.32 -23.05
N GLY A 56 12.31 -18.50 -22.57
CA GLY A 56 12.88 -19.80 -22.92
C GLY A 56 14.13 -20.17 -22.12
N ASP A 57 14.57 -19.34 -21.16
CA ASP A 57 15.67 -19.64 -20.26
C ASP A 57 15.21 -20.45 -19.06
N LEU A 58 14.80 -21.69 -19.33
CA LEU A 58 14.37 -22.63 -18.28
C LEU A 58 15.48 -22.89 -17.26
N GLY A 59 16.75 -22.87 -17.70
CA GLY A 59 17.91 -23.10 -16.82
C GLY A 59 17.98 -22.06 -15.69
N ALA A 60 17.90 -20.76 -16.04
CA ALA A 60 17.88 -19.66 -15.09
C ALA A 60 16.61 -19.69 -14.23
N ALA A 61 15.45 -19.93 -14.82
CA ALA A 61 14.18 -20.04 -14.08
C ALA A 61 14.23 -21.12 -12.99
N LEU A 62 14.73 -22.31 -13.31
CA LEU A 62 14.89 -23.39 -12.34
C LEU A 62 16.02 -23.17 -11.33
N ALA A 63 17.04 -22.37 -11.67
CA ALA A 63 18.04 -21.94 -10.69
C ALA A 63 17.45 -21.03 -9.61
N LEU A 64 16.62 -20.04 -10.00
CA LEU A 64 15.88 -19.16 -9.09
C LEU A 64 14.91 -19.97 -8.21
N HIS A 65 14.17 -20.91 -8.80
CA HIS A 65 13.29 -21.83 -8.08
C HIS A 65 14.05 -22.63 -7.01
N ARG A 66 15.17 -23.27 -7.36
CA ARG A 66 15.97 -24.05 -6.40
C ARG A 66 16.51 -23.17 -5.26
N GLY A 67 17.01 -21.97 -5.57
CA GLY A 67 17.47 -21.01 -4.55
C GLY A 67 16.35 -20.58 -3.60
N LEU A 68 15.15 -20.33 -4.14
CA LEU A 68 13.97 -19.98 -3.35
C LEU A 68 13.55 -21.10 -2.39
N LEU A 69 13.48 -22.34 -2.87
CA LEU A 69 13.14 -23.49 -2.02
C LEU A 69 14.23 -23.78 -0.98
N GLN A 70 15.50 -23.70 -1.36
CA GLN A 70 16.62 -23.88 -0.43
C GLN A 70 16.56 -22.86 0.71
N ARG A 71 16.23 -21.59 0.40
CA ARG A 71 16.05 -20.55 1.42
C ARG A 71 14.91 -20.88 2.39
N HIS A 72 13.73 -21.27 1.88
CA HIS A 72 12.60 -21.61 2.74
C HIS A 72 12.86 -22.87 3.58
N ARG A 73 13.52 -23.88 3.02
CA ARG A 73 13.97 -25.06 3.77
C ARG A 73 15.03 -24.73 4.82
N GLY A 74 15.94 -23.79 4.52
CA GLY A 74 16.89 -23.25 5.47
C GLY A 74 16.22 -22.59 6.66
N ILE A 75 15.24 -21.68 6.38
CA ILE A 75 14.42 -21.02 7.42
C ILE A 75 13.70 -22.08 8.28
N ALA A 76 13.05 -23.06 7.64
CA ALA A 76 12.34 -24.11 8.36
C ALA A 76 13.31 -24.98 9.20
N GLY A 77 14.48 -25.32 8.67
CA GLY A 77 15.51 -26.10 9.40
C GLY A 77 16.06 -25.37 10.64
N GLU A 78 16.18 -24.02 10.58
CA GLU A 78 16.58 -23.21 11.74
C GLU A 78 15.46 -23.11 12.80
N LEU A 79 14.19 -23.20 12.40
CA LEU A 79 13.04 -23.19 13.30
C LEU A 79 12.80 -24.56 13.95
N PHE A 80 13.12 -25.64 13.23
CA PHE A 80 12.91 -27.02 13.67
C PHE A 80 14.23 -27.82 13.64
N PRO A 81 15.17 -27.55 14.58
CA PRO A 81 16.51 -28.17 14.58
C PRO A 81 16.47 -29.69 14.79
N ASP A 82 15.43 -30.21 15.44
CA ASP A 82 15.24 -31.65 15.69
C ASP A 82 14.60 -32.40 14.50
N GLY A 83 14.28 -31.67 13.41
CA GLY A 83 13.67 -32.19 12.19
C GLY A 83 12.35 -31.50 11.87
N LEU A 84 12.06 -31.37 10.57
CA LEU A 84 10.82 -30.76 10.11
C LEU A 84 9.61 -31.65 10.46
N PRO A 85 8.48 -31.05 10.90
CA PRO A 85 7.21 -31.76 10.95
C PRO A 85 6.88 -32.35 9.57
N GLU A 86 6.40 -33.59 9.52
CA GLU A 86 6.15 -34.32 8.26
C GLU A 86 5.18 -33.55 7.36
N GLU A 87 4.11 -32.97 7.91
CA GLU A 87 3.17 -32.16 7.15
C GLU A 87 3.81 -30.93 6.51
N LEU A 88 4.76 -30.29 7.20
CA LEU A 88 5.49 -29.14 6.68
C LEU A 88 6.43 -29.57 5.56
N ASP A 89 7.22 -30.63 5.75
CA ASP A 89 8.15 -31.10 4.72
C ASP A 89 7.41 -31.51 3.45
N ASN A 90 6.31 -32.25 3.58
CA ASN A 90 5.44 -32.62 2.47
C ASN A 90 4.89 -31.39 1.74
N ALA A 91 4.39 -30.38 2.47
CA ALA A 91 3.90 -29.14 1.88
C ALA A 91 4.97 -28.38 1.10
N LEU A 92 6.20 -28.31 1.63
CA LEU A 92 7.33 -27.64 0.94
C LEU A 92 7.73 -28.40 -0.35
N VAL A 93 7.69 -29.74 -0.33
CA VAL A 93 7.94 -30.58 -1.53
C VAL A 93 6.86 -30.36 -2.58
N GLU A 94 5.57 -30.41 -2.18
CA GLU A 94 4.43 -30.20 -3.08
C GLU A 94 4.47 -28.82 -3.75
N LEU A 95 4.67 -27.77 -2.96
CA LEU A 95 4.75 -26.39 -3.49
C LEU A 95 5.95 -26.20 -4.43
N GLY A 96 7.07 -26.83 -4.13
CA GLY A 96 8.22 -26.85 -5.02
C GLY A 96 7.93 -27.58 -6.34
N GLY A 97 7.27 -28.73 -6.29
CA GLY A 97 6.86 -29.46 -7.48
C GLY A 97 5.84 -28.69 -8.32
N GLU A 98 4.87 -28.03 -7.69
CA GLU A 98 3.90 -27.17 -8.38
C GLU A 98 4.60 -26.04 -9.12
N LEU A 99 5.53 -25.33 -8.48
CA LEU A 99 6.30 -24.25 -9.11
C LEU A 99 7.16 -24.76 -10.27
N ASP A 100 7.84 -25.91 -10.13
CA ASP A 100 8.62 -26.52 -11.21
C ASP A 100 7.74 -26.80 -12.46
N LEU A 101 6.56 -27.39 -12.26
CA LEU A 101 5.62 -27.67 -13.33
C LEU A 101 5.11 -26.38 -14.02
N LEU A 102 4.78 -25.35 -13.25
CA LEU A 102 4.33 -24.06 -13.79
C LEU A 102 5.43 -23.42 -14.65
N LEU A 103 6.67 -23.35 -14.14
CA LEU A 103 7.79 -22.77 -14.88
C LEU A 103 8.12 -23.55 -16.17
N ARG A 104 8.07 -24.88 -16.14
CA ARG A 104 8.24 -25.71 -17.35
C ARG A 104 7.11 -25.49 -18.35
N GLY A 105 5.87 -25.37 -17.88
CA GLY A 105 4.72 -25.05 -18.73
C GLY A 105 4.88 -23.71 -19.45
N VAL A 106 5.26 -22.65 -18.71
CA VAL A 106 5.54 -21.32 -19.29
C VAL A 106 6.69 -21.39 -20.28
N ALA A 107 7.80 -22.07 -19.95
CA ALA A 107 8.96 -22.18 -20.85
C ALA A 107 8.64 -22.99 -22.13
N LEU A 108 7.81 -24.01 -22.04
CA LEU A 108 7.38 -24.82 -23.19
C LEU A 108 6.49 -24.01 -24.15
N LEU A 109 5.52 -23.25 -23.60
CA LEU A 109 4.59 -22.44 -24.37
C LEU A 109 5.23 -21.11 -24.83
N LYS A 110 6.29 -20.65 -24.13
CA LYS A 110 6.87 -19.29 -24.28
C LYS A 110 5.82 -18.22 -24.10
N GLU A 111 4.89 -18.44 -23.20
CA GLU A 111 3.75 -17.55 -22.92
C GLU A 111 3.54 -17.47 -21.40
N LEU A 112 3.46 -16.25 -20.89
CA LEU A 112 3.20 -15.95 -19.49
C LEU A 112 1.90 -15.15 -19.38
N SER A 113 0.78 -15.86 -19.28
CA SER A 113 -0.51 -15.22 -19.06
C SER A 113 -0.61 -14.62 -17.65
N PRO A 114 -1.46 -13.59 -17.43
CA PRO A 114 -1.74 -13.07 -16.09
C PRO A 114 -2.19 -14.16 -15.12
N ARG A 115 -2.98 -15.14 -15.58
CA ARG A 115 -3.38 -16.32 -14.81
C ARG A 115 -2.20 -17.18 -14.34
N SER A 116 -1.26 -17.44 -15.25
CA SER A 116 -0.05 -18.22 -14.92
C SER A 116 0.83 -17.47 -13.92
N MET A 117 0.91 -16.13 -14.07
CA MET A 117 1.64 -15.28 -13.14
C MET A 117 1.03 -15.33 -11.74
N ASP A 118 -0.30 -15.23 -11.60
CA ASP A 118 -0.99 -15.32 -10.30
C ASP A 118 -0.76 -16.67 -9.62
N ALA A 119 -0.81 -17.78 -10.39
CA ALA A 119 -0.53 -19.11 -9.87
C ALA A 119 0.91 -19.20 -9.32
N ILE A 120 1.91 -18.71 -10.08
CA ILE A 120 3.31 -18.69 -9.69
C ILE A 120 3.51 -17.79 -8.46
N ALA A 121 2.98 -16.58 -8.47
CA ALA A 121 3.09 -15.62 -7.37
C ALA A 121 2.57 -16.20 -6.05
N SER A 122 1.44 -16.92 -6.09
CA SER A 122 0.79 -17.48 -4.89
C SER A 122 1.65 -18.45 -4.09
N ILE A 123 2.66 -19.04 -4.70
CA ILE A 123 3.57 -19.99 -4.04
C ILE A 123 4.29 -19.32 -2.87
N GLY A 124 4.62 -18.03 -2.98
CA GLY A 124 5.34 -17.30 -1.95
C GLY A 124 4.59 -17.25 -0.62
N GLU A 125 3.34 -16.80 -0.63
CA GLU A 125 2.48 -16.70 0.55
C GLU A 125 2.14 -18.09 1.11
N ARG A 126 1.98 -19.09 0.25
CA ARG A 126 1.72 -20.47 0.68
C ARG A 126 2.93 -21.08 1.37
N LEU A 127 4.16 -20.79 0.94
CA LEU A 127 5.39 -21.24 1.59
C LEU A 127 5.53 -20.60 2.99
N SER A 128 5.47 -19.28 3.09
CA SER A 128 5.66 -18.56 4.35
C SER A 128 4.62 -18.95 5.40
N THR A 129 3.35 -19.05 5.01
CA THR A 129 2.25 -19.38 5.92
C THR A 129 2.28 -20.81 6.41
N ARG A 130 2.75 -21.78 5.62
CA ARG A 130 2.95 -23.16 6.07
C ARG A 130 4.02 -23.26 7.16
N ILE A 131 5.13 -22.52 6.99
CA ILE A 131 6.22 -22.51 8.00
C ILE A 131 5.73 -21.89 9.30
N VAL A 132 5.07 -20.72 9.24
CA VAL A 132 4.58 -20.04 10.46
C VAL A 132 3.44 -20.80 11.13
N ALA A 133 2.53 -21.41 10.36
CA ALA A 133 1.48 -22.24 10.93
C ALA A 133 2.04 -23.43 11.71
N ALA A 134 3.04 -24.12 11.15
CA ALA A 134 3.75 -25.21 11.83
C ALA A 134 4.47 -24.72 13.10
N LEU A 135 5.13 -23.55 13.06
CA LEU A 135 5.81 -22.94 14.21
C LEU A 135 4.84 -22.63 15.35
N LEU A 136 3.64 -22.15 15.03
CA LEU A 136 2.59 -21.82 16.00
C LEU A 136 1.79 -23.03 16.45
N GLY A 137 1.92 -24.20 15.80
CA GLY A 137 1.00 -25.32 15.99
C GLY A 137 -0.47 -24.94 15.67
N ALA A 138 -0.66 -23.99 14.75
CA ALA A 138 -1.94 -23.38 14.46
C ALA A 138 -2.61 -23.99 13.20
N PRO A 139 -3.97 -24.05 13.16
CA PRO A 139 -4.70 -24.37 11.95
C PRO A 139 -4.28 -23.45 10.79
N TRP A 140 -3.97 -24.06 9.64
CA TRP A 140 -3.69 -23.36 8.40
C TRP A 140 -4.90 -23.45 7.46
N VAL A 141 -5.34 -22.29 6.96
CA VAL A 141 -6.45 -22.21 6.01
C VAL A 141 -5.95 -21.61 4.70
N ASP A 142 -6.18 -22.31 3.58
CA ASP A 142 -5.85 -21.78 2.26
C ASP A 142 -6.79 -20.62 1.92
N ALA A 143 -6.23 -19.40 1.81
CA ALA A 143 -7.00 -18.20 1.51
C ALA A 143 -7.84 -18.34 0.23
N ARG A 144 -7.42 -19.13 -0.74
CA ARG A 144 -8.15 -19.39 -2.00
C ARG A 144 -9.50 -20.09 -1.78
N THR A 145 -9.68 -20.73 -0.62
CA THR A 145 -10.98 -21.34 -0.25
C THR A 145 -11.96 -20.33 0.35
N VAL A 146 -11.46 -19.19 0.81
CA VAL A 146 -12.23 -18.14 1.50
C VAL A 146 -12.30 -16.85 0.69
N MET A 147 -11.16 -16.38 0.14
CA MET A 147 -11.07 -15.16 -0.65
C MET A 147 -11.56 -15.39 -2.07
N ARG A 148 -12.87 -15.24 -2.26
CA ARG A 148 -13.51 -15.34 -3.57
C ARG A 148 -13.34 -14.03 -4.36
N THR A 149 -12.96 -14.15 -5.64
CA THR A 149 -12.70 -13.01 -6.53
C THR A 149 -13.36 -13.17 -7.89
N ASP A 150 -13.31 -12.13 -8.70
CA ASP A 150 -13.56 -12.18 -10.13
C ASP A 150 -12.38 -12.79 -10.93
N ASP A 151 -12.41 -12.68 -12.25
CA ASP A 151 -11.44 -13.23 -13.19
C ASP A 151 -10.37 -12.20 -13.65
N GLN A 152 -10.24 -11.04 -13.00
CA GLN A 152 -9.24 -10.02 -13.33
C GLN A 152 -7.88 -10.38 -12.74
N PHE A 153 -7.18 -11.34 -13.36
CA PHE A 153 -5.87 -11.78 -12.89
C PHE A 153 -4.88 -10.63 -12.75
N GLY A 154 -4.08 -10.65 -11.68
CA GLY A 154 -3.11 -9.61 -11.32
C GLY A 154 -3.67 -8.47 -10.46
N ALA A 155 -4.99 -8.22 -10.49
CA ALA A 155 -5.68 -7.20 -9.70
C ALA A 155 -7.16 -7.57 -9.48
N ALA A 156 -7.39 -8.82 -9.05
CA ALA A 156 -8.72 -9.40 -8.92
C ALA A 156 -9.56 -8.69 -7.84
N GLN A 157 -10.84 -8.46 -8.15
CA GLN A 157 -11.76 -7.79 -7.24
C GLN A 157 -12.46 -8.83 -6.35
N PRO A 158 -12.37 -8.69 -5.01
CA PRO A 158 -13.03 -9.59 -4.08
C PRO A 158 -14.55 -9.47 -4.14
N GLN A 159 -15.22 -10.61 -4.07
CA GLN A 159 -16.68 -10.72 -3.96
C GLN A 159 -17.05 -10.70 -2.48
N THR A 160 -17.15 -9.52 -1.88
CA THR A 160 -17.22 -9.29 -0.43
C THR A 160 -18.31 -10.12 0.28
N ARG A 161 -19.49 -10.28 -0.33
CA ARG A 161 -20.57 -11.12 0.23
C ARG A 161 -20.20 -12.59 0.30
N GLU A 162 -19.56 -13.12 -0.74
CA GLU A 162 -19.11 -14.52 -0.75
C GLU A 162 -17.95 -14.72 0.22
N VAL A 163 -16.99 -13.77 0.26
CA VAL A 163 -15.89 -13.78 1.24
C VAL A 163 -16.45 -13.82 2.66
N ALA A 164 -17.45 -12.98 3.00
CA ALA A 164 -18.07 -12.98 4.32
C ALA A 164 -18.71 -14.32 4.67
N ALA A 165 -19.49 -14.90 3.76
CA ALA A 165 -20.13 -16.21 3.98
C ALA A 165 -19.12 -17.35 4.13
N LEU A 166 -18.04 -17.34 3.34
CA LEU A 166 -16.97 -18.34 3.41
C LEU A 166 -16.12 -18.16 4.67
N ALA A 167 -15.79 -16.95 5.07
CA ALA A 167 -15.06 -16.64 6.31
C ALA A 167 -15.85 -17.10 7.55
N ASP A 168 -17.14 -16.82 7.58
CA ASP A 168 -18.03 -17.29 8.66
C ASP A 168 -18.07 -18.82 8.76
N ARG A 169 -18.11 -19.50 7.63
CA ARG A 169 -18.17 -20.97 7.57
C ARG A 169 -16.83 -21.65 7.85
N LEU A 170 -15.71 -21.12 7.35
CA LEU A 170 -14.42 -21.81 7.31
C LEU A 170 -13.40 -21.26 8.32
N LEU A 171 -13.44 -19.97 8.65
CA LEU A 171 -12.50 -19.35 9.59
C LEU A 171 -13.09 -19.23 11.00
N ARG A 172 -14.34 -18.76 11.14
CA ARG A 172 -14.95 -18.51 12.46
C ARG A 172 -14.95 -19.74 13.38
N PRO A 173 -15.25 -20.99 12.93
CA PRO A 173 -15.22 -22.15 13.82
C PRO A 173 -13.83 -22.52 14.34
N LEU A 174 -12.76 -22.04 13.68
CA LEU A 174 -11.37 -22.32 14.05
C LEU A 174 -10.81 -21.28 15.02
N LEU A 175 -11.42 -20.09 15.09
CA LEU A 175 -10.98 -19.01 16.00
C LEU A 175 -11.34 -19.33 17.43
N GLY A 176 -10.41 -19.07 18.34
CA GLY A 176 -10.57 -19.30 19.78
C GLY A 176 -9.51 -18.55 20.58
N THR A 177 -9.74 -18.37 21.88
CA THR A 177 -8.83 -17.65 22.78
C THR A 177 -7.60 -18.46 23.19
N ASP A 178 -7.50 -19.70 22.75
CA ASP A 178 -6.40 -20.64 23.03
C ASP A 178 -5.54 -20.94 21.80
N ARG A 179 -5.92 -20.40 20.64
CA ARG A 179 -5.22 -20.68 19.37
C ARG A 179 -5.38 -19.56 18.36
N ALA A 180 -4.36 -19.40 17.52
CA ALA A 180 -4.42 -18.57 16.32
C ALA A 180 -4.90 -19.39 15.10
N VAL A 181 -5.32 -18.71 14.04
CA VAL A 181 -5.55 -19.29 12.72
C VAL A 181 -4.65 -18.57 11.72
N VAL A 182 -3.92 -19.32 10.88
CA VAL A 182 -2.99 -18.74 9.89
C VAL A 182 -3.57 -18.88 8.48
N THR A 183 -3.52 -17.79 7.72
CA THR A 183 -3.93 -17.74 6.32
C THR A 183 -3.03 -16.80 5.51
N GLN A 184 -3.14 -16.86 4.18
CA GLN A 184 -2.40 -16.00 3.27
C GLN A 184 -3.10 -14.65 3.08
N GLY A 185 -2.30 -13.59 2.95
CA GLY A 185 -2.72 -12.38 2.29
C GLY A 185 -2.53 -12.46 0.78
N TYR A 186 -2.90 -11.41 0.06
CA TYR A 186 -2.64 -11.19 -1.36
C TYR A 186 -3.35 -12.12 -2.34
N ILE A 187 -3.62 -13.37 -1.99
CA ILE A 187 -4.18 -14.39 -2.90
C ILE A 187 -5.64 -14.70 -2.63
N GLY A 188 -6.34 -15.10 -3.70
CA GLY A 188 -7.69 -15.62 -3.67
C GLY A 188 -7.92 -16.61 -4.80
N ALA A 189 -9.17 -16.94 -5.06
CA ALA A 189 -9.56 -17.73 -6.21
C ALA A 189 -10.91 -17.29 -6.77
N ASN A 190 -11.05 -17.39 -8.09
CA ASN A 190 -12.32 -17.15 -8.77
C ASN A 190 -13.33 -18.31 -8.57
N ALA A 191 -14.52 -18.19 -9.12
CA ALA A 191 -15.58 -19.21 -9.02
C ALA A 191 -15.19 -20.58 -9.58
N ARG A 192 -14.20 -20.64 -10.49
CA ARG A 192 -13.66 -21.88 -11.08
C ARG A 192 -12.53 -22.49 -10.25
N GLY A 193 -12.17 -21.91 -9.10
CA GLY A 193 -11.06 -22.34 -8.26
C GLY A 193 -9.67 -21.98 -8.82
N LEU A 194 -9.60 -21.09 -9.83
CA LEU A 194 -8.32 -20.62 -10.35
C LEU A 194 -7.74 -19.56 -9.44
N THR A 195 -6.47 -19.71 -9.12
CA THR A 195 -5.75 -18.75 -8.26
C THR A 195 -5.72 -17.35 -8.88
N THR A 196 -6.01 -16.35 -8.07
CA THR A 196 -5.97 -14.93 -8.41
C THR A 196 -5.13 -14.16 -7.40
N THR A 197 -4.65 -12.98 -7.75
CA THR A 197 -3.97 -12.06 -6.84
C THR A 197 -4.69 -10.71 -6.77
N LEU A 198 -4.66 -10.06 -5.60
CA LEU A 198 -5.37 -8.80 -5.34
C LEU A 198 -4.60 -7.55 -5.75
N GLY A 199 -3.43 -7.73 -6.35
CA GLY A 199 -2.58 -6.62 -6.78
C GLY A 199 -1.80 -5.94 -5.63
N ARG A 200 -1.37 -4.71 -5.86
CA ARG A 200 -0.54 -3.96 -4.91
C ARG A 200 -1.25 -3.78 -3.55
N GLY A 201 -0.53 -4.01 -2.45
CA GLY A 201 -1.11 -3.93 -1.10
C GLY A 201 -2.09 -5.06 -0.78
N GLY A 202 -2.15 -6.11 -1.61
CA GLY A 202 -3.15 -7.19 -1.51
C GLY A 202 -3.17 -7.91 -0.16
N SER A 203 -2.05 -7.97 0.58
CA SER A 203 -2.05 -8.59 1.92
C SER A 203 -2.75 -7.71 2.97
N ASP A 204 -2.59 -6.38 2.90
CA ASP A 204 -3.31 -5.43 3.75
C ASP A 204 -4.80 -5.45 3.42
N TYR A 205 -5.11 -5.51 2.11
CA TYR A 205 -6.48 -5.64 1.62
C TYR A 205 -7.14 -6.94 2.09
N SER A 206 -6.41 -8.07 2.05
CA SER A 206 -6.91 -9.34 2.60
C SER A 206 -7.22 -9.25 4.08
N ALA A 207 -6.34 -8.61 4.86
CA ALA A 207 -6.55 -8.43 6.30
C ALA A 207 -7.79 -7.58 6.60
N ALA A 208 -7.99 -6.49 5.84
CA ALA A 208 -9.17 -5.64 5.97
C ALA A 208 -10.45 -6.37 5.58
N LEU A 209 -10.44 -7.15 4.50
CA LEU A 209 -11.58 -7.96 4.06
C LEU A 209 -11.95 -9.04 5.08
N PHE A 210 -10.96 -9.78 5.61
CA PHE A 210 -11.20 -10.78 6.65
C PHE A 210 -11.67 -10.14 7.95
N GLY A 211 -11.10 -8.98 8.33
CA GLY A 211 -11.54 -8.22 9.48
C GLY A 211 -13.00 -7.80 9.38
N ALA A 212 -13.38 -7.21 8.25
CA ALA A 212 -14.77 -6.82 7.98
C ALA A 212 -15.72 -8.04 7.94
N ALA A 213 -15.31 -9.12 7.27
CA ALA A 213 -16.12 -10.34 7.15
C ALA A 213 -16.38 -11.03 8.50
N LEU A 214 -15.41 -10.99 9.41
CA LEU A 214 -15.51 -11.66 10.72
C LEU A 214 -15.94 -10.72 11.86
N GLY A 215 -16.08 -9.42 11.61
CA GLY A 215 -16.40 -8.42 12.62
C GLY A 215 -15.27 -8.27 13.65
N ALA A 216 -14.04 -8.12 13.16
CA ALA A 216 -12.87 -7.93 14.02
C ALA A 216 -13.01 -6.66 14.87
N ARG A 217 -12.48 -6.69 16.09
CA ARG A 217 -12.38 -5.51 16.94
C ARG A 217 -11.29 -4.55 16.48
N ASP A 218 -10.20 -5.09 15.91
CA ASP A 218 -9.01 -4.37 15.49
C ASP A 218 -8.32 -5.12 14.33
N ILE A 219 -7.74 -4.39 13.40
CA ILE A 219 -6.88 -4.93 12.33
C ILE A 219 -5.49 -4.35 12.52
N GLN A 220 -4.53 -5.19 12.85
CA GLN A 220 -3.16 -4.80 13.15
C GLN A 220 -2.25 -5.07 11.96
N ILE A 221 -1.67 -4.01 11.41
CA ILE A 221 -0.67 -4.09 10.34
C ILE A 221 0.73 -3.98 10.97
N TRP A 222 1.41 -5.11 11.03
CA TRP A 222 2.76 -5.23 11.56
C TRP A 222 3.78 -5.07 10.44
N THR A 223 4.68 -4.11 10.59
CA THR A 223 5.65 -3.69 9.57
C THR A 223 6.99 -3.31 10.22
N ASP A 224 7.87 -2.65 9.50
CA ASP A 224 9.21 -2.21 9.93
C ASP A 224 9.25 -0.72 10.35
N VAL A 225 8.09 -0.10 10.55
CA VAL A 225 7.97 1.29 11.04
C VAL A 225 7.01 1.38 12.24
N GLU A 226 7.25 2.35 13.14
CA GLU A 226 6.46 2.58 14.36
C GLU A 226 5.10 3.26 14.11
N GLY A 227 4.56 3.17 12.91
CA GLY A 227 3.32 3.83 12.50
C GLY A 227 3.52 4.80 11.36
N VAL A 228 2.56 5.69 11.18
CA VAL A 228 2.66 6.81 10.23
C VAL A 228 3.41 7.94 10.90
N LEU A 229 4.39 8.49 10.22
CA LEU A 229 5.22 9.59 10.76
C LEU A 229 4.73 10.95 10.24
N THR A 230 5.03 11.99 11.00
CA THR A 230 4.71 13.39 10.64
C THR A 230 5.35 13.85 9.33
N CYS A 231 6.44 13.21 8.90
CA CYS A 231 7.13 13.40 7.62
C CYS A 231 8.00 12.17 7.32
N ASP A 232 8.58 12.07 6.12
CA ASP A 232 9.60 11.06 5.81
C ASP A 232 10.86 11.29 6.67
N PRO A 233 11.27 10.34 7.53
CA PRO A 233 12.43 10.51 8.41
C PRO A 233 13.77 10.62 7.67
N ARG A 234 13.82 10.20 6.39
CA ARG A 234 15.00 10.38 5.54
C ARG A 234 15.19 11.83 5.11
N VAL A 235 14.11 12.63 5.14
CA VAL A 235 14.09 14.05 4.79
C VAL A 235 14.12 14.93 6.04
N VAL A 236 13.32 14.55 7.04
CA VAL A 236 13.18 15.23 8.34
C VAL A 236 13.44 14.19 9.44
N PRO A 237 14.70 14.11 9.97
CA PRO A 237 15.06 13.13 11.00
C PRO A 237 14.27 13.26 12.31
N GLU A 238 13.71 14.44 12.58
CA GLU A 238 12.90 14.77 13.75
C GLU A 238 11.44 14.30 13.63
N ALA A 239 11.06 13.69 12.50
CA ALA A 239 9.70 13.20 12.29
C ALA A 239 9.25 12.25 13.42
N GLN A 240 8.06 12.48 13.93
CA GLN A 240 7.49 11.75 15.06
C GLN A 240 6.35 10.82 14.61
N PRO A 241 6.14 9.68 15.29
CA PRO A 241 4.96 8.85 15.08
C PRO A 241 3.68 9.61 15.44
N ILE A 242 2.67 9.51 14.58
CA ILE A 242 1.34 10.10 14.78
C ILE A 242 0.49 9.06 15.52
N PRO A 243 -0.02 9.37 16.75
CA PRO A 243 -0.78 8.39 17.51
C PRO A 243 -2.10 7.99 16.84
N GLU A 244 -2.80 8.96 16.27
CA GLU A 244 -4.13 8.77 15.70
C GLU A 244 -4.28 9.55 14.39
N LEU A 245 -4.90 8.90 13.41
CA LEU A 245 -5.25 9.48 12.09
C LEU A 245 -6.68 9.12 11.73
N SER A 246 -7.39 10.03 11.10
CA SER A 246 -8.62 9.68 10.39
C SER A 246 -8.30 8.88 9.13
N PHE A 247 -9.25 8.07 8.65
CA PHE A 247 -9.11 7.37 7.37
C PHE A 247 -8.88 8.35 6.22
N ALA A 248 -9.50 9.52 6.27
CA ALA A 248 -9.35 10.54 5.24
C ALA A 248 -7.92 11.10 5.20
N GLU A 249 -7.33 11.43 6.37
CA GLU A 249 -5.93 11.87 6.45
C GLU A 249 -4.96 10.79 5.99
N ALA A 250 -5.17 9.54 6.42
CA ALA A 250 -4.35 8.41 5.99
C ALA A 250 -4.41 8.20 4.46
N ALA A 251 -5.59 8.40 3.84
CA ALA A 251 -5.77 8.32 2.41
C ALA A 251 -5.02 9.44 1.66
N GLU A 252 -5.10 10.68 2.14
CA GLU A 252 -4.36 11.81 1.56
C GLU A 252 -2.85 11.60 1.67
N LEU A 253 -2.34 11.22 2.85
CA LEU A 253 -0.92 10.94 3.04
C LEU A 253 -0.40 9.86 2.09
N ALA A 254 -1.17 8.79 1.91
CA ALA A 254 -0.78 7.70 1.01
C ALA A 254 -0.82 8.13 -0.48
N ALA A 255 -1.77 8.96 -0.88
CA ALA A 255 -1.84 9.52 -2.24
C ALA A 255 -0.61 10.37 -2.57
N PHE A 256 -0.07 11.08 -1.57
CA PHE A 256 1.12 11.93 -1.72
C PHE A 256 2.43 11.26 -1.29
N GLY A 257 2.48 9.92 -1.23
CA GLY A 257 3.74 9.17 -1.15
C GLY A 257 4.11 8.59 0.22
N ALA A 258 3.30 8.76 1.24
CA ALA A 258 3.49 8.04 2.50
C ALA A 258 3.29 6.53 2.26
N LYS A 259 4.38 5.75 2.40
CA LYS A 259 4.41 4.32 1.98
C LYS A 259 3.86 3.36 3.03
N VAL A 260 3.06 3.80 3.98
CA VAL A 260 2.64 2.94 5.10
C VAL A 260 1.43 2.08 4.76
N LEU A 261 0.40 2.65 4.15
CA LEU A 261 -0.82 1.93 3.75
C LEU A 261 -1.39 2.55 2.46
N HIS A 262 -1.93 1.71 1.57
CA HIS A 262 -2.67 2.21 0.42
C HIS A 262 -4.15 2.38 0.79
N PRO A 263 -4.80 3.54 0.53
CA PRO A 263 -6.17 3.83 0.98
C PRO A 263 -7.19 2.76 0.59
N ALA A 264 -7.12 2.31 -0.66
CA ALA A 264 -8.03 1.28 -1.17
C ALA A 264 -7.92 -0.06 -0.41
N THR A 265 -6.78 -0.34 0.23
CA THR A 265 -6.58 -1.63 0.94
C THR A 265 -7.25 -1.66 2.30
N ILE A 266 -7.53 -0.51 2.92
CA ILE A 266 -8.20 -0.43 4.22
C ILE A 266 -9.69 -0.07 4.07
N GLN A 267 -10.17 0.17 2.86
CA GLN A 267 -11.57 0.53 2.60
C GLN A 267 -12.60 -0.42 3.26
N PRO A 268 -12.43 -1.75 3.23
CA PRO A 268 -13.36 -2.65 3.94
C PRO A 268 -13.41 -2.43 5.45
N ALA A 269 -12.28 -2.07 6.07
CA ALA A 269 -12.22 -1.73 7.50
C ALA A 269 -12.96 -0.40 7.77
N VAL A 270 -12.75 0.60 6.90
CA VAL A 270 -13.44 1.91 6.97
C VAL A 270 -14.96 1.72 6.93
N GLU A 271 -15.46 0.96 5.95
CA GLU A 271 -16.90 0.70 5.77
C GLU A 271 -17.51 -0.09 6.94
N ALA A 272 -16.71 -0.95 7.57
CA ALA A 272 -17.12 -1.72 8.75
C ALA A 272 -16.92 -0.96 10.07
N GLY A 273 -16.34 0.24 10.07
CA GLY A 273 -16.02 1.02 11.28
C GLY A 273 -14.97 0.35 12.18
N ILE A 274 -14.08 -0.48 11.61
CA ILE A 274 -13.06 -1.23 12.35
C ILE A 274 -11.75 -0.43 12.34
N PRO A 275 -11.16 -0.11 13.50
CA PRO A 275 -9.87 0.58 13.55
C PRO A 275 -8.76 -0.29 12.96
N VAL A 276 -7.81 0.39 12.29
CA VAL A 276 -6.60 -0.23 11.77
C VAL A 276 -5.40 0.34 12.51
N THR A 277 -4.58 -0.52 13.12
CA THR A 277 -3.36 -0.08 13.79
C THR A 277 -2.12 -0.45 12.98
N VAL A 278 -1.16 0.48 12.89
CA VAL A 278 0.14 0.25 12.25
C VAL A 278 1.20 0.16 13.33
N ARG A 279 1.86 -1.00 13.42
CA ARG A 279 2.75 -1.37 14.51
C ARG A 279 4.10 -1.87 14.02
N HIS A 280 5.15 -1.64 14.80
CA HIS A 280 6.49 -2.13 14.47
C HIS A 280 6.71 -3.55 15.01
N THR A 281 7.06 -4.51 14.14
CA THR A 281 7.24 -5.92 14.50
C THR A 281 8.32 -6.12 15.58
N ARG A 282 9.43 -5.38 15.50
CA ARG A 282 10.56 -5.50 16.45
C ARG A 282 10.47 -4.60 17.67
N VAL A 283 9.49 -3.69 17.72
CA VAL A 283 9.24 -2.80 18.87
C VAL A 283 7.75 -2.87 19.22
N PRO A 284 7.24 -4.04 19.66
CA PRO A 284 5.81 -4.30 19.75
C PRO A 284 5.08 -3.44 20.79
N HIS A 285 5.79 -3.04 21.84
CA HIS A 285 5.27 -2.16 22.90
C HIS A 285 5.68 -0.69 22.68
N GLY A 286 6.23 -0.38 21.51
CA GLY A 286 6.56 0.98 21.09
C GLY A 286 5.34 1.81 20.73
N ARG A 287 5.60 2.97 20.13
CA ARG A 287 4.54 3.82 19.57
C ARG A 287 3.93 3.14 18.35
N PHE A 288 2.67 3.43 18.09
CA PHE A 288 1.95 2.96 16.91
C PHE A 288 0.92 4.00 16.48
N THR A 289 0.42 3.89 15.26
CA THR A 289 -0.66 4.74 14.75
C THR A 289 -1.96 3.97 14.73
N THR A 290 -3.03 4.55 15.28
CA THR A 290 -4.40 4.08 15.10
C THR A 290 -5.08 4.88 14.00
N ILE A 291 -5.64 4.20 13.02
CA ILE A 291 -6.42 4.80 11.93
C ILE A 291 -7.88 4.44 12.16
N ALA A 292 -8.75 5.44 12.33
CA ALA A 292 -10.16 5.26 12.66
C ALA A 292 -11.06 6.23 11.87
N ALA A 293 -12.39 6.00 11.94
CA ALA A 293 -13.36 6.82 11.21
C ALA A 293 -13.39 8.27 11.69
N GLU A 294 -13.37 8.46 12.99
CA GLU A 294 -13.39 9.78 13.63
C GLU A 294 -12.20 9.88 14.57
N VAL A 295 -11.40 10.90 14.37
CA VAL A 295 -10.25 11.25 15.20
C VAL A 295 -10.28 12.76 15.39
N HIS A 296 -10.16 13.20 16.61
CA HIS A 296 -10.08 14.62 16.96
C HIS A 296 -8.71 14.88 17.60
N SER A 297 -7.71 15.04 16.75
CA SER A 297 -6.33 15.30 17.20
C SER A 297 -6.18 16.69 17.80
N GLY A 298 -7.09 17.62 17.48
CA GLY A 298 -6.97 19.03 17.83
C GLY A 298 -5.79 19.73 17.14
N ARG A 299 -5.12 19.04 16.20
CA ARG A 299 -3.97 19.57 15.46
C ARG A 299 -4.40 19.93 14.05
N PRO A 300 -4.32 21.20 13.66
CA PRO A 300 -4.70 21.62 12.31
C PRO A 300 -3.74 21.09 11.23
N ILE A 301 -2.49 20.80 11.57
CA ILE A 301 -1.54 20.12 10.69
C ILE A 301 -1.09 18.83 11.37
N THR A 302 -1.33 17.71 10.69
CA THR A 302 -1.02 16.38 11.21
C THR A 302 0.27 15.83 10.63
N ALA A 303 0.47 15.99 9.32
CA ALA A 303 1.64 15.45 8.63
C ALA A 303 1.97 16.20 7.34
N LEU A 304 3.18 15.96 6.87
CA LEU A 304 3.72 16.41 5.59
C LEU A 304 4.06 15.22 4.72
N ALA A 305 3.70 15.28 3.45
CA ALA A 305 4.08 14.28 2.47
C ALA A 305 4.63 14.96 1.21
N SER A 306 5.39 14.22 0.40
CA SER A 306 5.81 14.70 -0.92
C SER A 306 5.78 13.58 -1.95
N ARG A 307 5.41 13.94 -3.17
CA ARG A 307 5.40 13.05 -4.34
C ARG A 307 6.14 13.70 -5.50
N GLY A 308 7.18 13.05 -5.94
CA GLY A 308 7.99 13.48 -7.08
C GLY A 308 8.94 12.38 -7.55
N PRO A 309 9.59 12.60 -8.73
CA PRO A 309 9.37 13.74 -9.61
C PRO A 309 8.02 13.69 -10.32
N VAL A 310 7.45 14.87 -10.62
CA VAL A 310 6.27 15.04 -11.47
C VAL A 310 6.53 16.06 -12.57
N THR A 311 5.73 16.05 -13.62
CA THR A 311 5.74 17.06 -14.68
C THR A 311 4.52 17.95 -14.57
N VAL A 312 4.72 19.28 -14.57
CA VAL A 312 3.64 20.27 -14.66
C VAL A 312 3.40 20.62 -16.12
N LEU A 313 2.16 20.48 -16.57
CA LEU A 313 1.68 20.95 -17.86
C LEU A 313 0.80 22.18 -17.64
N THR A 314 1.10 23.28 -18.34
CA THR A 314 0.28 24.50 -18.35
C THR A 314 -0.34 24.66 -19.72
N VAL A 315 -1.63 24.43 -19.80
CA VAL A 315 -2.43 24.52 -21.03
C VAL A 315 -3.11 25.89 -21.07
N THR A 316 -2.75 26.72 -22.04
CA THR A 316 -3.23 28.09 -22.19
C THR A 316 -4.02 28.23 -23.49
N SER A 317 -5.24 28.75 -23.39
CA SER A 317 -6.08 29.02 -24.58
C SER A 317 -6.98 30.23 -24.34
N ALA A 318 -6.93 31.18 -25.24
CA ALA A 318 -7.86 32.32 -25.25
C ALA A 318 -9.33 31.86 -25.41
N ASN A 319 -9.54 30.71 -26.04
CA ASN A 319 -10.87 30.12 -26.22
C ASN A 319 -11.47 29.58 -24.92
N MET A 320 -10.70 29.47 -23.83
CA MET A 320 -11.19 29.05 -22.53
C MET A 320 -12.11 30.12 -21.92
N LEU A 321 -11.85 31.39 -22.23
CA LEU A 321 -12.65 32.50 -21.72
C LEU A 321 -14.07 32.44 -22.32
N ASN A 322 -15.07 32.35 -21.44
CA ASN A 322 -16.49 32.30 -21.79
C ASN A 322 -16.92 31.08 -22.66
N GLN A 323 -16.09 30.04 -22.81
CA GLN A 323 -16.41 28.84 -23.57
C GLN A 323 -16.76 27.69 -22.63
N SER A 324 -18.02 27.25 -22.66
CA SER A 324 -18.46 26.02 -21.97
C SER A 324 -17.83 24.80 -22.65
N GLY A 325 -17.37 23.83 -21.86
CA GLY A 325 -16.86 22.53 -22.35
C GLY A 325 -15.36 22.47 -22.58
N PHE A 326 -14.57 23.54 -22.45
CA PHE A 326 -13.13 23.49 -22.64
C PHE A 326 -12.46 22.45 -21.71
N LEU A 327 -12.77 22.46 -20.42
CA LEU A 327 -12.24 21.47 -19.46
C LEU A 327 -12.64 20.02 -19.82
N ALA A 328 -13.88 19.82 -20.31
CA ALA A 328 -14.30 18.51 -20.76
C ALA A 328 -13.44 18.00 -21.92
N SER A 329 -13.18 18.86 -22.93
CA SER A 329 -12.29 18.51 -24.06
C SER A 329 -10.86 18.25 -23.58
N LEU A 330 -10.34 19.07 -22.66
CA LEU A 330 -9.01 18.88 -22.08
C LEU A 330 -8.88 17.51 -21.44
N PHE A 331 -9.77 17.16 -20.49
CA PHE A 331 -9.70 15.89 -19.79
C PHE A 331 -10.03 14.69 -20.67
N GLN A 332 -10.79 14.87 -21.75
CA GLN A 332 -11.01 13.80 -22.71
C GLN A 332 -9.72 13.39 -23.42
N VAL A 333 -8.82 14.33 -23.72
CA VAL A 333 -7.50 14.03 -24.29
C VAL A 333 -6.68 13.20 -23.30
N PHE A 334 -6.62 13.60 -22.01
CA PHE A 334 -5.93 12.81 -20.99
C PHE A 334 -6.50 11.39 -20.84
N ALA A 335 -7.82 11.25 -20.90
CA ALA A 335 -8.48 9.95 -20.82
C ALA A 335 -8.14 9.05 -22.03
N GLN A 336 -8.09 9.60 -23.26
CA GLN A 336 -7.71 8.87 -24.48
C GLN A 336 -6.30 8.32 -24.38
N HIS A 337 -5.36 9.09 -23.83
CA HIS A 337 -3.97 8.67 -23.62
C HIS A 337 -3.76 7.89 -22.32
N ARG A 338 -4.82 7.67 -21.50
CA ARG A 338 -4.77 6.97 -20.22
C ARG A 338 -3.74 7.56 -19.22
N ILE A 339 -3.63 8.89 -19.23
CA ILE A 339 -2.74 9.63 -18.35
C ILE A 339 -3.56 10.20 -17.19
N SER A 340 -3.18 9.83 -15.98
CA SER A 340 -3.80 10.36 -14.75
C SER A 340 -3.25 11.75 -14.43
N VAL A 341 -4.12 12.58 -13.86
CA VAL A 341 -3.79 13.93 -13.38
C VAL A 341 -3.94 13.94 -11.86
N ASP A 342 -2.95 14.50 -11.15
CA ASP A 342 -2.97 14.54 -9.69
C ASP A 342 -3.51 15.86 -9.13
N LEU A 343 -2.84 16.98 -9.44
CA LEU A 343 -3.26 18.32 -9.03
C LEU A 343 -3.70 19.14 -10.23
N ILE A 344 -4.66 20.02 -9.99
CA ILE A 344 -5.20 20.93 -11.00
C ILE A 344 -5.36 22.30 -10.38
N ALA A 345 -4.88 23.34 -11.07
CA ALA A 345 -5.20 24.74 -10.78
C ALA A 345 -5.67 25.41 -12.07
N THR A 346 -6.72 26.21 -11.96
CA THR A 346 -7.32 26.88 -13.11
C THR A 346 -7.28 28.39 -12.94
N ALA A 347 -7.08 29.10 -14.05
CA ALA A 347 -7.26 30.54 -14.19
C ALA A 347 -8.21 30.83 -15.36
N GLU A 348 -8.47 32.06 -15.67
CA GLU A 348 -9.40 32.50 -16.74
C GLU A 348 -9.09 31.90 -18.12
N VAL A 349 -7.81 31.78 -18.47
CA VAL A 349 -7.32 31.37 -19.78
C VAL A 349 -6.29 30.25 -19.74
N SER A 350 -6.03 29.65 -18.57
CA SER A 350 -5.05 28.58 -18.42
C SER A 350 -5.43 27.55 -17.38
N VAL A 351 -4.98 26.32 -17.58
CA VAL A 351 -5.07 25.20 -16.64
C VAL A 351 -3.67 24.65 -16.43
N SER A 352 -3.20 24.64 -15.19
CA SER A 352 -2.00 23.93 -14.79
C SER A 352 -2.36 22.64 -14.11
N LEU A 353 -1.69 21.55 -14.50
CA LEU A 353 -1.96 20.20 -13.96
C LEU A 353 -0.66 19.39 -13.85
N THR A 354 -0.63 18.45 -12.91
CA THR A 354 0.52 17.58 -12.72
C THR A 354 0.22 16.17 -13.23
N VAL A 355 1.26 15.55 -13.80
CA VAL A 355 1.27 14.15 -14.25
C VAL A 355 2.54 13.47 -13.77
N ASP A 356 2.57 12.15 -13.74
CA ASP A 356 3.78 11.38 -13.43
C ASP A 356 4.92 11.74 -14.40
N ALA A 357 6.16 11.77 -13.90
CA ALA A 357 7.32 12.18 -14.69
C ALA A 357 7.62 11.22 -15.87
N ASP A 358 7.25 9.95 -15.74
CA ASP A 358 7.42 8.90 -16.75
C ASP A 358 6.20 8.73 -17.68
N ALA A 359 5.18 9.59 -17.55
CA ALA A 359 4.03 9.56 -18.44
C ALA A 359 4.44 9.77 -19.92
N PRO A 360 3.88 9.00 -20.88
CA PRO A 360 4.17 9.12 -22.31
C PRO A 360 3.49 10.37 -22.87
N LEU A 361 4.19 11.51 -22.88
CA LEU A 361 3.59 12.83 -23.19
C LEU A 361 3.57 13.18 -24.67
N GLU A 362 4.30 12.49 -25.56
CA GLU A 362 4.48 12.93 -26.95
C GLU A 362 3.15 13.11 -27.70
N ASP A 363 2.33 12.06 -27.74
CA ASP A 363 1.04 12.08 -28.42
C ASP A 363 0.02 12.98 -27.70
N LEU A 364 0.02 12.99 -26.36
CA LEU A 364 -0.81 13.89 -25.57
C LEU A 364 -0.54 15.36 -25.92
N LEU A 365 0.74 15.75 -26.00
CA LEU A 365 1.14 17.11 -26.32
C LEU A 365 0.77 17.52 -27.73
N ALA A 366 0.84 16.59 -28.70
CA ALA A 366 0.40 16.82 -30.06
C ALA A 366 -1.10 17.15 -30.10
N ASP A 367 -1.93 16.33 -29.44
CA ASP A 367 -3.38 16.51 -29.39
C ASP A 367 -3.78 17.81 -28.64
N LEU A 368 -3.14 18.11 -27.52
CA LEU A 368 -3.37 19.36 -26.79
C LEU A 368 -2.97 20.60 -27.60
N SER A 369 -1.89 20.51 -28.35
CA SER A 369 -1.38 21.62 -29.17
C SER A 369 -2.31 21.97 -30.34
N ALA A 370 -3.26 21.08 -30.69
CA ALA A 370 -4.25 21.36 -31.72
C ALA A 370 -5.24 22.47 -31.32
N PHE A 371 -5.45 22.72 -30.02
CA PHE A 371 -6.43 23.72 -29.56
C PHE A 371 -5.93 24.65 -28.43
N ALA A 372 -4.68 24.46 -27.96
CA ALA A 372 -4.10 25.24 -26.88
C ALA A 372 -2.57 25.34 -27.03
N THR A 373 -1.98 26.28 -26.32
CA THR A 373 -0.52 26.33 -26.13
C THR A 373 -0.16 25.57 -24.85
N VAL A 374 0.83 24.68 -24.92
CA VAL A 374 1.22 23.84 -23.78
C VAL A 374 2.64 24.19 -23.32
N GLY A 375 2.76 24.68 -22.08
CA GLY A 375 4.02 24.80 -21.38
C GLY A 375 4.32 23.53 -20.58
N ILE A 376 5.61 23.15 -20.48
CA ILE A 376 6.04 21.95 -19.77
C ILE A 376 7.12 22.33 -18.78
N ALA A 377 6.95 21.96 -17.51
CA ALA A 377 7.97 22.08 -16.47
C ALA A 377 8.20 20.70 -15.83
N ARG A 378 9.37 20.13 -16.07
CA ARG A 378 9.81 18.83 -15.53
C ARG A 378 10.52 19.03 -14.19
N ASP A 379 10.80 17.93 -13.51
CA ASP A 379 11.55 17.91 -12.25
C ASP A 379 10.88 18.77 -11.18
N ARG A 380 9.60 18.50 -10.98
CA ARG A 380 8.78 19.14 -9.96
C ARG A 380 8.38 18.11 -8.89
N THR A 381 8.08 18.61 -7.71
CA THR A 381 7.59 17.80 -6.58
C THR A 381 6.35 18.44 -6.00
N ILE A 382 5.33 17.63 -5.79
CA ILE A 382 4.15 18.01 -5.02
C ILE A 382 4.52 17.87 -3.54
N VAL A 383 4.29 18.91 -2.76
CA VAL A 383 4.32 18.89 -1.28
C VAL A 383 2.89 19.00 -0.79
N ALA A 384 2.50 18.09 0.08
CA ALA A 384 1.16 18.05 0.68
C ALA A 384 1.26 18.27 2.19
N ILE A 385 0.44 19.17 2.69
CA ILE A 385 0.18 19.39 4.11
C ILE A 385 -1.16 18.77 4.40
N VAL A 386 -1.20 17.80 5.31
CA VAL A 386 -2.40 17.09 5.70
C VAL A 386 -2.72 17.39 7.15
N GLY A 387 -3.99 17.61 7.45
CA GLY A 387 -4.43 17.84 8.83
C GLY A 387 -5.93 18.07 8.93
N GLU A 388 -6.42 18.09 10.16
CA GLU A 388 -7.82 18.25 10.45
C GLU A 388 -8.28 19.70 10.22
N GLN A 389 -9.34 19.91 9.44
CA GLN A 389 -9.95 21.22 9.21
C GLN A 389 -9.00 22.32 8.69
N LEU A 390 -7.97 21.97 7.93
CA LEU A 390 -7.00 22.94 7.37
C LEU A 390 -7.66 24.13 6.68
N LYS A 391 -8.71 23.86 5.89
CA LYS A 391 -9.46 24.88 5.15
C LYS A 391 -10.25 25.83 6.09
N LEU A 392 -10.66 25.36 7.25
CA LEU A 392 -11.52 26.06 8.18
C LEU A 392 -10.73 26.77 9.29
N THR A 393 -9.44 26.47 9.44
CA THR A 393 -8.58 27.02 10.51
C THR A 393 -7.91 28.32 10.06
N PRO A 394 -8.27 29.48 10.63
CA PRO A 394 -7.67 30.76 10.27
C PRO A 394 -6.17 30.79 10.54
N GLY A 395 -5.42 31.42 9.64
CA GLY A 395 -3.97 31.66 9.80
C GLY A 395 -3.05 30.48 9.43
N VAL A 396 -3.56 29.25 9.24
CA VAL A 396 -2.73 28.07 8.87
C VAL A 396 -1.96 28.33 7.59
N THR A 397 -2.65 28.72 6.52
CA THR A 397 -2.05 29.01 5.21
C THR A 397 -0.96 30.05 5.30
N GLY A 398 -1.21 31.15 6.05
CA GLY A 398 -0.23 32.23 6.22
C GLY A 398 1.06 31.77 6.92
N ARG A 399 0.94 30.88 7.92
CA ARG A 399 2.11 30.30 8.60
C ARG A 399 2.87 29.35 7.73
N CYS A 400 2.18 28.46 7.01
CA CYS A 400 2.83 27.52 6.08
C CYS A 400 3.62 28.26 5.00
N PHE A 401 3.01 29.21 4.30
CA PHE A 401 3.72 29.97 3.27
C PHE A 401 4.72 30.98 3.84
N GLY A 402 4.52 31.47 5.07
CA GLY A 402 5.51 32.26 5.78
C GLY A 402 6.81 31.49 6.06
N ALA A 403 6.73 30.19 6.32
CA ALA A 403 7.91 29.32 6.45
C ALA A 403 8.62 29.09 5.11
N LEU A 404 7.90 29.18 3.99
CA LEU A 404 8.42 28.94 2.62
C LEU A 404 8.91 30.22 1.93
N ARG A 405 9.13 31.33 2.64
CA ARG A 405 9.49 32.64 2.05
C ARG A 405 10.67 32.63 1.07
N ASP A 406 11.63 31.72 1.25
CA ASP A 406 12.82 31.58 0.42
C ASP A 406 12.69 30.49 -0.66
N ILE A 407 11.50 29.87 -0.79
CA ILE A 407 11.21 28.79 -1.74
C ILE A 407 10.10 29.24 -2.69
N ASN A 408 10.35 29.12 -3.99
CA ASN A 408 9.34 29.46 -4.98
C ASN A 408 8.27 28.40 -5.09
N VAL A 409 7.01 28.78 -4.85
CA VAL A 409 5.84 27.94 -5.02
C VAL A 409 5.22 28.22 -6.39
N GLU A 410 5.20 27.22 -7.28
CA GLU A 410 4.75 27.39 -8.68
C GLU A 410 3.25 27.14 -8.86
N MET A 411 2.63 26.32 -8.00
CA MET A 411 1.22 25.96 -8.07
C MET A 411 0.70 25.65 -6.67
N ILE A 412 -0.54 26.04 -6.38
CA ILE A 412 -1.21 25.77 -5.11
C ILE A 412 -2.59 25.15 -5.39
N SER A 413 -2.93 24.09 -4.66
CA SER A 413 -4.25 23.46 -4.67
C SER A 413 -4.75 23.37 -3.22
N MET A 414 -5.88 24.02 -2.95
CA MET A 414 -6.55 24.01 -1.66
C MET A 414 -8.05 24.17 -1.86
N GLY A 415 -8.85 23.49 -1.04
CA GLY A 415 -10.30 23.71 -1.02
C GLY A 415 -11.13 22.60 -1.66
N ALA A 416 -10.53 21.62 -2.31
CA ALA A 416 -11.22 20.44 -2.80
C ALA A 416 -11.77 19.57 -1.64
N ASN A 417 -11.02 19.50 -0.55
CA ASN A 417 -11.44 18.94 0.74
C ASN A 417 -11.02 19.87 1.89
N GLU A 418 -11.27 19.47 3.13
CA GLU A 418 -10.97 20.25 4.32
C GLU A 418 -9.61 19.93 4.95
N ILE A 419 -8.97 18.84 4.50
CA ILE A 419 -7.83 18.20 5.17
C ILE A 419 -6.53 18.32 4.39
N ASN A 420 -6.52 18.93 3.20
CA ASN A 420 -5.35 18.98 2.33
C ASN A 420 -5.08 20.39 1.81
N LEU A 421 -3.80 20.77 1.89
CA LEU A 421 -3.20 21.89 1.20
C LEU A 421 -1.96 21.39 0.46
N SER A 422 -2.04 21.35 -0.87
CA SER A 422 -0.94 20.88 -1.72
C SER A 422 -0.36 22.02 -2.55
N PHE A 423 0.94 21.99 -2.78
CA PHE A 423 1.62 22.95 -3.65
C PHE A 423 2.77 22.26 -4.39
N VAL A 424 3.23 22.91 -5.45
CA VAL A 424 4.31 22.41 -6.31
C VAL A 424 5.54 23.29 -6.19
N VAL A 425 6.68 22.67 -6.00
CA VAL A 425 8.01 23.30 -5.99
C VAL A 425 8.93 22.57 -6.98
N LYS A 426 10.11 23.15 -7.25
CA LYS A 426 11.16 22.40 -7.93
C LYS A 426 11.62 21.20 -7.10
N GLU A 427 12.03 20.13 -7.75
CA GLU A 427 12.50 18.93 -7.07
C GLU A 427 13.67 19.22 -6.11
N GLU A 428 14.61 20.10 -6.53
CA GLU A 428 15.75 20.54 -5.71
C GLU A 428 15.35 21.24 -4.40
N ASP A 429 14.19 21.91 -4.38
CA ASP A 429 13.66 22.67 -3.23
C ASP A 429 12.77 21.82 -2.31
N ALA A 430 12.34 20.64 -2.74
CA ALA A 430 11.35 19.82 -2.01
C ALA A 430 11.80 19.45 -0.58
N LYS A 431 13.07 19.07 -0.42
CA LYS A 431 13.64 18.75 0.89
C LYS A 431 13.64 19.97 1.82
N ALA A 432 14.09 21.12 1.31
CA ALA A 432 14.11 22.36 2.08
C ALA A 432 12.70 22.81 2.47
N ALA A 433 11.71 22.62 1.58
CA ALA A 433 10.32 22.94 1.86
C ALA A 433 9.75 22.07 3.02
N LEU A 434 9.99 20.77 3.01
CA LEU A 434 9.54 19.89 4.09
C LEU A 434 10.21 20.23 5.43
N GLN A 435 11.52 20.52 5.41
CA GLN A 435 12.27 20.91 6.60
C GLN A 435 11.83 22.27 7.16
N ALA A 436 11.46 23.22 6.31
CA ALA A 436 10.94 24.52 6.73
C ALA A 436 9.52 24.43 7.32
N LEU A 437 8.70 23.50 6.81
CA LEU A 437 7.32 23.30 7.27
C LEU A 437 7.20 22.46 8.55
N HIS A 438 8.10 21.52 8.80
CA HIS A 438 7.98 20.60 9.93
C HIS A 438 7.91 21.32 11.29
N PRO A 439 8.69 22.39 11.59
CA PRO A 439 8.53 23.15 12.81
C PRO A 439 7.17 23.84 12.95
N VAL A 440 6.50 24.19 11.84
CA VAL A 440 5.15 24.77 11.86
C VAL A 440 4.11 23.76 12.34
N LEU A 441 4.33 22.49 12.01
CA LEU A 441 3.51 21.36 12.48
C LEU A 441 3.70 21.16 14.00
N GLU A 442 4.95 21.20 14.50
CA GLU A 442 5.27 20.96 15.91
C GLU A 442 4.83 22.11 16.83
N ALA A 443 4.92 23.36 16.36
CA ALA A 443 4.57 24.54 17.14
C ALA A 443 3.08 24.59 17.57
N GLY A 444 2.25 23.73 16.97
CA GLY A 444 0.82 23.77 17.20
C GLY A 444 0.20 25.12 16.76
N LEU A 445 -1.12 25.25 16.89
CA LEU A 445 -1.76 26.55 16.84
C LEU A 445 -1.76 27.12 18.26
N ASP A 446 -0.74 27.83 18.63
CA ASP A 446 -0.81 28.71 19.80
C ASP A 446 -1.91 29.76 19.48
N PRO A 447 -3.07 29.75 20.16
CA PRO A 447 -4.16 30.67 19.87
C PRO A 447 -3.78 32.14 20.16
N ASP A 448 -2.68 32.34 20.90
CA ASP A 448 -2.14 33.65 21.29
C ASP A 448 -0.83 33.99 20.57
N GLY A 449 -0.63 33.57 19.33
CA GLY A 449 0.53 33.94 18.49
C GLY A 449 0.77 35.43 18.56
N GLY A 450 1.78 35.79 19.37
CA GLY A 450 2.11 37.17 19.75
C GLY A 450 2.06 38.13 18.56
N ARG A 451 1.19 39.10 18.65
CA ARG A 451 1.28 40.31 17.83
C ARG A 451 2.61 40.96 18.09
N PRO A 452 3.37 41.38 17.03
CA PRO A 452 4.57 42.15 17.22
C PRO A 452 4.28 43.47 17.90
#